data_ee354e10a125b139fce5b9ed055d2fe8
#
_entry.id   ee354e10a125b139fce5b9ed055d2fe8
#
_cell.length_a   1.000
_cell.length_b   1.000
_cell.length_c   1.000
_cell.angle_alpha   90.00
_cell.angle_beta   90.00
_cell.angle_gamma   90.00
#
_symmetry.space_group_name_H-M   'P 1'
#
loop_
_entity.id
_entity.type
_entity.pdbx_description
1 polymer ?
#
loop_
_entity_poly.entity_id
_entity_poly.type
_entity_poly.pdbx_seq_one_letter_code
_entity_poly.pdbx_strand_id
1 'polypeptide(L)'
;MSASPPILYVDDIHLTHGVTPLLAGASLSVGRDDRICLVGRNGSGKSTLLKILAGLVEPDDGERFVQPGIHVEYLAQDPSFAGYQKAEDFILQGLMNNEDRQRAYQLMADLHIEAAADIAPMSGGERRRVALAKAMAGSPEVLLLDEPTNHLDLPAIEWLEGALRQINSALILVSHDRRFLSNMANQTVWLDRGGTKLMRKHFGHFEDWRDAELDREAEAQHKLDRKIAREEDWLRYGVSGRRKRNVKRLGDLHSLRQQRRDYRGPQGDVEAALHAGDRSGKLVVKADKISKAYGDKLLVQQFSTQIKRGSRIGLIGPNGAGKTTLLNMLLGKLEPDSGNVRLGKNLTPLILDQQRKGIKKDWNIKDALTDGAGELVSIGEATMHVIGYMKNFLFHPSQMRTPVNVLSGGEQARLFLARGLRQPSNLLVMDEPTNDLDLETLDLLQEMIAAYEGTVILVSHDRDFLDRTVTAVFHAEGDGQ
;
A
#
# COMPACT_ATOMS: atom_id res chain seq x y z
N MET A 1 17.37 1.71 -31.80
CA MET A 1 17.12 0.27 -31.63
C MET A 1 15.62 0.10 -31.79
N SER A 2 15.13 -0.70 -32.77
CA SER A 2 13.71 -0.99 -32.90
C SER A 2 13.30 -1.83 -31.68
N ALA A 3 12.32 -1.33 -30.95
CA ALA A 3 11.76 -2.07 -29.82
C ALA A 3 11.23 -3.41 -30.35
N SER A 4 11.60 -4.53 -29.70
CA SER A 4 11.02 -5.84 -29.98
C SER A 4 9.49 -5.76 -29.85
N PRO A 5 8.72 -6.47 -30.67
CA PRO A 5 7.27 -6.43 -30.57
C PRO A 5 6.85 -6.89 -29.16
N PRO A 6 5.79 -6.33 -28.59
CA PRO A 6 5.32 -6.71 -27.28
C PRO A 6 4.79 -8.15 -27.29
N ILE A 7 5.06 -8.88 -26.20
CA ILE A 7 4.55 -10.25 -26.00
C ILE A 7 3.16 -10.25 -25.35
N LEU A 8 2.83 -9.17 -24.65
CA LEU A 8 1.54 -8.93 -24.00
C LEU A 8 1.25 -7.43 -24.05
N TYR A 9 0.03 -7.05 -24.42
CA TYR A 9 -0.42 -5.67 -24.24
C TYR A 9 -1.92 -5.58 -23.96
N VAL A 10 -2.29 -4.46 -23.39
CA VAL A 10 -3.67 -3.97 -23.30
C VAL A 10 -3.69 -2.54 -23.82
N ASP A 11 -4.73 -2.18 -24.56
CA ASP A 11 -4.87 -0.85 -25.16
C ASP A 11 -6.27 -0.32 -24.98
N ASP A 12 -6.36 0.95 -24.56
CA ASP A 12 -7.60 1.71 -24.34
C ASP A 12 -8.65 0.96 -23.49
N ILE A 13 -8.20 0.33 -22.42
CA ILE A 13 -9.08 -0.47 -21.55
C ILE A 13 -10.02 0.40 -20.75
N HIS A 14 -11.30 0.08 -20.87
CA HIS A 14 -12.37 0.66 -20.07
C HIS A 14 -13.04 -0.45 -19.23
N LEU A 15 -13.26 -0.15 -17.96
CA LEU A 15 -13.99 -1.02 -17.05
C LEU A 15 -14.72 -0.19 -16.00
N THR A 16 -16.02 -0.47 -15.81
CA THR A 16 -16.86 0.22 -14.83
C THR A 16 -17.25 -0.75 -13.71
N HIS A 17 -17.03 -0.34 -12.47
CA HIS A 17 -17.49 -1.10 -11.31
C HIS A 17 -18.72 -0.38 -10.69
N GLY A 18 -19.89 -0.97 -10.87
CA GLY A 18 -21.16 -0.31 -10.50
C GLY A 18 -21.43 0.93 -11.35
N VAL A 19 -21.39 2.12 -10.76
CA VAL A 19 -21.65 3.40 -11.44
C VAL A 19 -20.36 4.19 -11.72
N THR A 20 -19.24 3.78 -11.13
CA THR A 20 -17.99 4.54 -11.21
C THR A 20 -17.02 3.85 -12.17
N PRO A 21 -16.50 4.53 -13.21
CA PRO A 21 -15.46 3.98 -14.05
C PRO A 21 -14.20 3.78 -13.23
N LEU A 22 -13.71 2.54 -13.23
CA LEU A 22 -12.47 2.12 -12.55
C LEU A 22 -11.27 2.30 -13.48
N LEU A 23 -11.38 1.86 -14.73
CA LEU A 23 -10.41 2.08 -15.80
C LEU A 23 -11.08 2.89 -16.90
N ALA A 24 -10.35 3.86 -17.47
CA ALA A 24 -10.85 4.81 -18.45
C ALA A 24 -9.73 5.17 -19.44
N GLY A 25 -9.42 4.24 -20.36
CA GLY A 25 -8.35 4.38 -21.33
C GLY A 25 -7.00 3.90 -20.83
N ALA A 26 -6.95 2.85 -20.00
CA ALA A 26 -5.70 2.29 -19.52
C ALA A 26 -5.00 1.47 -20.61
N SER A 27 -3.73 1.77 -20.88
CA SER A 27 -2.91 1.05 -21.87
C SER A 27 -1.57 0.64 -21.26
N LEU A 28 -1.11 -0.59 -21.53
CA LEU A 28 0.16 -1.13 -21.06
C LEU A 28 0.71 -2.13 -22.07
N SER A 29 1.98 -1.98 -22.43
CA SER A 29 2.69 -2.87 -23.34
C SER A 29 3.88 -3.50 -22.62
N VAL A 30 4.11 -4.79 -22.83
CA VAL A 30 5.10 -5.62 -22.13
C VAL A 30 5.98 -6.34 -23.14
N GLY A 31 7.27 -6.07 -23.11
CA GLY A 31 8.32 -6.79 -23.84
C GLY A 31 8.88 -7.95 -23.01
N ARG A 32 9.72 -8.80 -23.62
CA ARG A 32 10.29 -10.01 -22.96
C ARG A 32 11.16 -9.70 -21.74
N ASP A 33 11.91 -8.60 -21.81
CA ASP A 33 12.89 -8.22 -20.77
C ASP A 33 12.35 -7.09 -19.85
N ASP A 34 11.08 -6.75 -20.00
CA ASP A 34 10.50 -5.66 -19.22
C ASP A 34 10.30 -6.06 -17.77
N ARG A 35 10.67 -5.13 -16.89
CA ARG A 35 10.44 -5.20 -15.45
C ARG A 35 9.70 -3.94 -15.03
N ILE A 36 8.38 -4.03 -15.01
CA ILE A 36 7.48 -2.91 -14.83
C ILE A 36 6.94 -2.89 -13.41
N CYS A 37 7.07 -1.77 -12.70
CA CYS A 37 6.25 -1.55 -11.51
C CYS A 37 4.99 -0.76 -11.88
N LEU A 38 3.85 -1.27 -11.46
CA LEU A 38 2.54 -0.62 -11.59
C LEU A 38 2.20 0.03 -10.26
N VAL A 39 2.20 1.35 -10.23
CA VAL A 39 1.94 2.16 -9.04
C VAL A 39 0.68 2.98 -9.18
N GLY A 40 0.07 3.35 -8.07
CA GLY A 40 -1.17 4.13 -8.01
C GLY A 40 -1.85 3.95 -6.66
N ARG A 41 -2.85 4.77 -6.40
CA ARG A 41 -3.62 4.75 -5.14
C ARG A 41 -4.33 3.43 -4.93
N ASN A 42 -4.65 3.11 -3.66
CA ASN A 42 -5.53 1.98 -3.37
C ASN A 42 -6.93 2.24 -3.98
N GLY A 43 -7.49 1.18 -4.60
CA GLY A 43 -8.74 1.29 -5.34
C GLY A 43 -8.62 1.93 -6.73
N SER A 44 -7.43 2.27 -7.23
CA SER A 44 -7.27 2.83 -8.59
C SER A 44 -7.44 1.81 -9.72
N GLY A 45 -7.53 0.51 -9.40
CA GLY A 45 -7.69 -0.55 -10.40
C GLY A 45 -6.42 -1.33 -10.74
N LYS A 46 -5.31 -1.22 -9.96
CA LYS A 46 -4.05 -1.94 -10.20
C LYS A 46 -4.25 -3.45 -10.32
N SER A 47 -4.84 -4.07 -9.28
CA SER A 47 -5.13 -5.51 -9.28
C SER A 47 -6.11 -5.93 -10.39
N THR A 48 -7.05 -5.04 -10.74
CA THR A 48 -7.98 -5.28 -11.84
C THR A 48 -7.27 -5.25 -13.18
N LEU A 49 -6.35 -4.29 -13.39
CA LEU A 49 -5.54 -4.24 -14.61
C LEU A 49 -4.63 -5.48 -14.73
N LEU A 50 -4.04 -5.95 -13.61
CA LEU A 50 -3.28 -7.22 -13.61
C LEU A 50 -4.17 -8.41 -13.96
N LYS A 51 -5.41 -8.48 -13.45
CA LYS A 51 -6.38 -9.54 -13.79
C LYS A 51 -6.80 -9.49 -15.25
N ILE A 52 -6.95 -8.31 -15.84
CA ILE A 52 -7.20 -8.16 -17.27
C ILE A 52 -5.98 -8.65 -18.07
N LEU A 53 -4.76 -8.26 -17.71
CA LEU A 53 -3.52 -8.76 -18.32
C LEU A 53 -3.42 -10.28 -18.23
N ALA A 54 -3.80 -10.88 -17.10
CA ALA A 54 -3.86 -12.33 -16.90
C ALA A 54 -5.00 -13.01 -17.68
N GLY A 55 -6.00 -12.26 -18.20
CA GLY A 55 -7.18 -12.82 -18.87
C GLY A 55 -8.22 -13.39 -17.90
N LEU A 56 -8.19 -12.98 -16.64
CA LEU A 56 -9.13 -13.39 -15.60
C LEU A 56 -10.37 -12.49 -15.53
N VAL A 57 -10.28 -11.29 -16.09
CA VAL A 57 -11.37 -10.31 -16.16
C VAL A 57 -11.41 -9.78 -17.58
N GLU A 58 -12.61 -9.75 -18.18
CA GLU A 58 -12.86 -9.11 -19.47
C GLU A 58 -13.16 -7.64 -19.24
N PRO A 59 -12.55 -6.70 -19.99
CA PRO A 59 -12.88 -5.28 -19.93
C PRO A 59 -14.24 -5.01 -20.61
N ASP A 60 -14.86 -3.87 -20.30
CA ASP A 60 -16.08 -3.41 -20.98
C ASP A 60 -15.79 -2.96 -22.41
N ASP A 61 -14.59 -2.37 -22.65
CA ASP A 61 -14.10 -1.94 -23.96
C ASP A 61 -12.56 -1.92 -23.96
N GLY A 62 -11.95 -1.92 -25.16
CA GLY A 62 -10.51 -1.96 -25.37
C GLY A 62 -10.01 -3.33 -25.83
N GLU A 63 -8.71 -3.44 -26.06
CA GLU A 63 -8.08 -4.62 -26.63
C GLU A 63 -7.07 -5.24 -25.66
N ARG A 64 -7.10 -6.58 -25.53
CA ARG A 64 -6.04 -7.38 -24.88
C ARG A 64 -5.44 -8.34 -25.89
N PHE A 65 -4.12 -8.31 -26.03
CA PHE A 65 -3.36 -9.23 -26.89
C PHE A 65 -2.31 -9.98 -26.08
N VAL A 66 -2.19 -11.27 -26.36
CA VAL A 66 -1.12 -12.16 -25.87
C VAL A 66 -0.53 -12.87 -27.07
N GLN A 67 0.79 -12.81 -27.23
CA GLN A 67 1.46 -13.54 -28.30
C GLN A 67 1.23 -15.05 -28.12
N PRO A 68 0.87 -15.81 -29.19
CA PRO A 68 0.67 -17.26 -29.09
C PRO A 68 1.88 -17.97 -28.48
N GLY A 69 1.61 -18.89 -27.53
CA GLY A 69 2.66 -19.65 -26.82
C GLY A 69 3.26 -18.95 -25.60
N ILE A 70 2.84 -17.74 -25.25
CA ILE A 70 3.24 -17.05 -24.02
C ILE A 70 2.36 -17.52 -22.87
N HIS A 71 3.00 -18.04 -21.83
CA HIS A 71 2.35 -18.36 -20.54
C HIS A 71 2.43 -17.15 -19.60
N VAL A 72 1.26 -16.71 -19.14
CA VAL A 72 1.10 -15.60 -18.19
C VAL A 72 0.64 -16.18 -16.87
N GLU A 73 1.42 -15.98 -15.81
CA GLU A 73 1.06 -16.42 -14.46
C GLU A 73 0.76 -15.20 -13.58
N TYR A 74 -0.25 -15.32 -12.73
CA TYR A 74 -0.71 -14.25 -11.85
C TYR A 74 -0.72 -14.68 -10.39
N LEU A 75 0.06 -13.99 -9.56
CA LEU A 75 -0.02 -14.09 -8.13
C LEU A 75 -1.00 -13.04 -7.59
N ALA A 76 -2.15 -13.51 -7.11
CA ALA A 76 -3.17 -12.64 -6.50
C ALA A 76 -2.71 -12.09 -5.14
N GLN A 77 -3.25 -10.92 -4.75
CA GLN A 77 -3.04 -10.35 -3.42
C GLN A 77 -3.51 -11.33 -2.34
N ASP A 78 -4.73 -11.87 -2.49
CA ASP A 78 -5.30 -12.92 -1.63
C ASP A 78 -5.49 -14.21 -2.44
N PRO A 79 -4.52 -15.13 -2.43
CA PRO A 79 -4.63 -16.38 -3.18
C PRO A 79 -5.67 -17.30 -2.56
N SER A 80 -6.51 -17.91 -3.41
CA SER A 80 -7.50 -18.91 -2.97
C SER A 80 -6.86 -20.29 -2.93
N PHE A 81 -6.98 -20.95 -1.80
CA PHE A 81 -6.53 -22.33 -1.58
C PHE A 81 -7.69 -23.33 -1.59
N ALA A 82 -8.88 -22.91 -2.06
CA ALA A 82 -10.06 -23.76 -2.09
C ALA A 82 -9.82 -25.04 -2.90
N GLY A 83 -10.13 -26.19 -2.33
CA GLY A 83 -9.93 -27.49 -2.96
C GLY A 83 -8.57 -28.15 -2.69
N TYR A 84 -7.66 -27.51 -1.97
CA TYR A 84 -6.35 -28.06 -1.63
C TYR A 84 -6.16 -28.16 -0.12
N GLN A 85 -5.71 -29.32 0.35
CA GLN A 85 -5.35 -29.54 1.75
C GLN A 85 -3.85 -29.37 1.97
N LYS A 86 -3.03 -29.89 1.08
CA LYS A 86 -1.56 -29.89 1.19
C LYS A 86 -0.92 -28.79 0.35
N ALA A 87 0.20 -28.27 0.83
CA ALA A 87 0.99 -27.27 0.11
C ALA A 87 1.52 -27.82 -1.22
N GLU A 88 2.01 -29.06 -1.23
CA GLU A 88 2.51 -29.75 -2.42
C GLU A 88 1.45 -29.84 -3.53
N ASP A 89 0.23 -30.26 -3.19
CA ASP A 89 -0.85 -30.43 -4.17
C ASP A 89 -1.19 -29.09 -4.85
N PHE A 90 -1.17 -28.00 -4.09
CA PHE A 90 -1.42 -26.66 -4.61
C PHE A 90 -0.29 -26.17 -5.51
N ILE A 91 0.97 -26.39 -5.13
CA ILE A 91 2.13 -25.90 -5.87
C ILE A 91 2.32 -26.69 -7.16
N LEU A 92 2.15 -28.02 -7.14
CA LEU A 92 2.34 -28.89 -8.30
C LEU A 92 1.19 -28.85 -9.29
N GLN A 93 0.08 -28.19 -8.97
CA GLN A 93 -1.07 -28.09 -9.86
C GLN A 93 -0.68 -27.48 -11.20
N GLY A 94 -1.01 -28.21 -12.30
CA GLY A 94 -0.78 -27.75 -13.67
C GLY A 94 0.64 -27.95 -14.19
N LEU A 95 1.59 -28.40 -13.36
CA LEU A 95 2.96 -28.67 -13.79
C LEU A 95 3.03 -30.04 -14.47
N MET A 96 3.21 -30.04 -15.79
CA MET A 96 3.20 -31.25 -16.62
C MET A 96 4.58 -31.87 -16.79
N ASN A 97 5.64 -31.05 -16.78
CA ASN A 97 7.00 -31.56 -17.04
C ASN A 97 7.80 -31.78 -15.73
N ASN A 98 8.83 -32.61 -15.80
CA ASN A 98 9.65 -32.97 -14.64
C ASN A 98 10.54 -31.82 -14.18
N GLU A 99 10.96 -30.90 -15.07
CA GLU A 99 11.83 -29.79 -14.75
C GLU A 99 11.10 -28.77 -13.86
N ASP A 100 9.85 -28.44 -14.18
CA ASP A 100 9.04 -27.53 -13.37
C ASP A 100 8.71 -28.15 -12.00
N ARG A 101 8.47 -29.47 -11.94
CA ARG A 101 8.28 -30.18 -10.68
C ARG A 101 9.54 -30.14 -9.80
N GLN A 102 10.72 -30.37 -10.38
CA GLN A 102 11.99 -30.25 -9.63
C GLN A 102 12.19 -28.82 -9.11
N ARG A 103 11.89 -27.81 -9.95
CA ARG A 103 11.94 -26.41 -9.54
C ARG A 103 10.95 -26.13 -8.41
N ALA A 104 9.73 -26.65 -8.47
CA ALA A 104 8.73 -26.52 -7.41
C ALA A 104 9.27 -27.06 -6.07
N TYR A 105 9.89 -28.23 -6.04
CA TYR A 105 10.50 -28.78 -4.84
C TYR A 105 11.68 -27.93 -4.34
N GLN A 106 12.51 -27.40 -5.26
CA GLN A 106 13.58 -26.47 -4.89
C GLN A 106 13.01 -25.20 -4.24
N LEU A 107 11.98 -24.60 -4.84
CA LEU A 107 11.31 -23.42 -4.29
C LEU A 107 10.67 -23.69 -2.92
N MET A 108 10.09 -24.89 -2.72
CA MET A 108 9.58 -25.30 -1.41
C MET A 108 10.70 -25.36 -0.37
N ALA A 109 11.85 -25.92 -0.73
CA ALA A 109 13.01 -26.00 0.16
C ALA A 109 13.56 -24.60 0.51
N ASP A 110 13.75 -23.74 -0.50
CA ASP A 110 14.28 -22.39 -0.34
C ASP A 110 13.34 -21.50 0.49
N LEU A 111 12.03 -21.66 0.35
CA LEU A 111 11.00 -20.94 1.09
C LEU A 111 10.63 -21.58 2.44
N HIS A 112 11.33 -22.64 2.83
CA HIS A 112 11.04 -23.41 4.05
C HIS A 112 9.57 -23.86 4.14
N ILE A 113 9.02 -24.38 3.02
CA ILE A 113 7.69 -24.94 2.94
C ILE A 113 7.80 -26.47 3.10
N GLU A 114 7.15 -27.00 4.10
CA GLU A 114 7.01 -28.46 4.25
C GLU A 114 5.95 -28.95 3.25
N ALA A 115 6.35 -29.80 2.29
CA ALA A 115 5.48 -30.26 1.20
C ALA A 115 4.17 -30.89 1.70
N ALA A 116 4.27 -31.72 2.75
CA ALA A 116 3.13 -32.42 3.35
C ALA A 116 2.30 -31.56 4.32
N ALA A 117 2.67 -30.29 4.56
CA ALA A 117 1.98 -29.43 5.50
C ALA A 117 0.55 -29.10 5.04
N ASP A 118 -0.37 -29.07 6.00
CA ASP A 118 -1.75 -28.63 5.77
C ASP A 118 -1.82 -27.12 5.65
N ILE A 119 -2.50 -26.61 4.61
CA ILE A 119 -2.61 -25.16 4.33
C ILE A 119 -3.53 -24.45 5.36
N ALA A 120 -4.55 -25.13 5.87
CA ALA A 120 -5.54 -24.51 6.73
C ALA A 120 -4.97 -23.85 8.00
N PRO A 121 -4.02 -24.45 8.74
CA PRO A 121 -3.42 -23.85 9.94
C PRO A 121 -2.32 -22.84 9.65
N MET A 122 -1.90 -22.67 8.38
CA MET A 122 -0.78 -21.79 8.01
C MET A 122 -1.09 -20.33 8.30
N SER A 123 -0.08 -19.60 8.74
CA SER A 123 -0.08 -18.14 8.86
C SER A 123 -0.17 -17.47 7.49
N GLY A 124 -0.51 -16.17 7.46
CA GLY A 124 -0.55 -15.38 6.22
C GLY A 124 0.78 -15.41 5.44
N GLY A 125 1.91 -15.31 6.16
CA GLY A 125 3.24 -15.37 5.54
C GLY A 125 3.57 -16.74 4.95
N GLU A 126 3.19 -17.84 5.61
CA GLU A 126 3.37 -19.20 5.07
C GLU A 126 2.53 -19.42 3.84
N ARG A 127 1.24 -19.03 3.88
CA ARG A 127 0.36 -19.08 2.69
C ARG A 127 0.92 -18.25 1.53
N ARG A 128 1.50 -17.08 1.83
CA ARG A 128 2.12 -16.23 0.80
C ARG A 128 3.30 -16.92 0.14
N ARG A 129 4.17 -17.57 0.93
CA ARG A 129 5.30 -18.36 0.41
C ARG A 129 4.83 -19.51 -0.49
N VAL A 130 3.78 -20.24 -0.09
CA VAL A 130 3.17 -21.31 -0.91
C VAL A 130 2.66 -20.78 -2.25
N ALA A 131 1.99 -19.63 -2.26
CA ALA A 131 1.47 -19.02 -3.48
C ALA A 131 2.60 -18.51 -4.40
N LEU A 132 3.67 -17.95 -3.84
CA LEU A 132 4.88 -17.55 -4.58
C LEU A 132 5.57 -18.75 -5.23
N ALA A 133 5.75 -19.85 -4.49
CA ALA A 133 6.33 -21.08 -5.03
C ALA A 133 5.55 -21.57 -6.24
N LYS A 134 4.20 -21.58 -6.16
CA LYS A 134 3.34 -21.97 -7.30
C LYS A 134 3.54 -21.05 -8.50
N ALA A 135 3.49 -19.72 -8.29
CA ALA A 135 3.57 -18.76 -9.38
C ALA A 135 4.92 -18.80 -10.12
N MET A 136 5.99 -19.20 -9.44
CA MET A 136 7.35 -19.26 -10.01
C MET A 136 7.73 -20.63 -10.55
N ALA A 137 7.03 -21.70 -10.15
CA ALA A 137 7.41 -23.08 -10.48
C ALA A 137 7.38 -23.38 -11.98
N GLY A 138 6.36 -22.88 -12.69
CA GLY A 138 6.14 -23.16 -14.12
C GLY A 138 6.99 -22.32 -15.08
N SER A 139 7.92 -21.48 -14.60
CA SER A 139 8.73 -20.59 -15.44
C SER A 139 7.94 -19.84 -16.52
N PRO A 140 6.92 -19.06 -16.13
CA PRO A 140 6.11 -18.33 -17.08
C PRO A 140 6.94 -17.29 -17.84
N GLU A 141 6.60 -17.00 -19.11
CA GLU A 141 7.22 -15.90 -19.87
C GLU A 141 6.83 -14.52 -19.32
N VAL A 142 5.64 -14.40 -18.70
CA VAL A 142 5.17 -13.19 -18.03
C VAL A 142 4.70 -13.54 -16.63
N LEU A 143 5.27 -12.89 -15.62
CA LEU A 143 4.90 -13.06 -14.23
C LEU A 143 4.29 -11.76 -13.69
N LEU A 144 3.04 -11.83 -13.29
CA LEU A 144 2.26 -10.73 -12.71
C LEU A 144 2.18 -10.93 -11.19
N LEU A 145 2.76 -10.02 -10.42
CA LEU A 145 2.82 -10.14 -8.96
C LEU A 145 2.04 -8.98 -8.31
N ASP A 146 0.96 -9.31 -7.59
CA ASP A 146 0.13 -8.36 -6.88
C ASP A 146 0.47 -8.40 -5.39
N GLU A 147 1.17 -7.35 -4.91
CA GLU A 147 1.66 -7.18 -3.53
C GLU A 147 2.46 -8.40 -3.00
N PRO A 148 3.50 -8.87 -3.73
CA PRO A 148 4.20 -10.10 -3.35
C PRO A 148 4.92 -10.03 -2.01
N THR A 149 5.26 -8.84 -1.54
CA THR A 149 5.99 -8.59 -0.29
C THR A 149 5.10 -8.56 0.95
N ASN A 150 3.77 -8.46 0.80
CA ASN A 150 2.86 -8.41 1.93
C ASN A 150 2.94 -9.69 2.78
N HIS A 151 2.99 -9.51 4.10
CA HIS A 151 3.13 -10.57 5.11
C HIS A 151 4.45 -11.36 5.08
N LEU A 152 5.38 -10.99 4.19
CA LEU A 152 6.73 -11.57 4.20
C LEU A 152 7.62 -10.82 5.20
N ASP A 153 8.50 -11.57 5.87
CA ASP A 153 9.57 -10.99 6.67
C ASP A 153 10.76 -10.58 5.79
N LEU A 154 11.66 -9.82 6.35
CA LEU A 154 12.79 -9.27 5.62
C LEU A 154 13.65 -10.34 4.94
N PRO A 155 14.01 -11.47 5.58
CA PRO A 155 14.74 -12.55 4.90
C PRO A 155 14.00 -13.12 3.69
N ALA A 156 12.67 -13.29 3.78
CA ALA A 156 11.85 -13.78 2.66
C ALA A 156 11.77 -12.76 1.52
N ILE A 157 11.71 -11.45 1.82
CA ILE A 157 11.76 -10.38 0.81
C ILE A 157 13.10 -10.39 0.09
N GLU A 158 14.22 -10.49 0.81
CA GLU A 158 15.58 -10.54 0.23
C GLU A 158 15.77 -11.79 -0.64
N TRP A 159 15.27 -12.93 -0.19
CA TRP A 159 15.23 -14.15 -1.00
C TRP A 159 14.43 -13.93 -2.29
N LEU A 160 13.22 -13.35 -2.20
CA LEU A 160 12.36 -13.08 -3.34
C LEU A 160 13.05 -12.14 -4.34
N GLU A 161 13.71 -11.08 -3.88
CA GLU A 161 14.51 -10.20 -4.74
C GLU A 161 15.60 -10.98 -5.48
N GLY A 162 16.31 -11.87 -4.79
CA GLY A 162 17.35 -12.72 -5.37
C GLY A 162 16.78 -13.66 -6.43
N ALA A 163 15.68 -14.33 -6.14
CA ALA A 163 15.01 -15.26 -7.04
C ALA A 163 14.47 -14.55 -8.29
N LEU A 164 13.78 -13.41 -8.12
CA LEU A 164 13.23 -12.64 -9.23
C LEU A 164 14.29 -12.04 -10.16
N ARG A 165 15.50 -11.79 -9.67
CA ARG A 165 16.63 -11.35 -10.52
C ARG A 165 17.12 -12.44 -11.46
N GLN A 166 16.97 -13.71 -11.07
CA GLN A 166 17.47 -14.86 -11.81
C GLN A 166 16.49 -15.39 -12.87
N ILE A 167 15.21 -15.03 -12.77
CA ILE A 167 14.21 -15.48 -13.77
C ILE A 167 14.29 -14.65 -15.06
N ASN A 168 14.02 -15.32 -16.17
CA ASN A 168 13.98 -14.71 -17.50
C ASN A 168 12.56 -14.25 -17.92
N SER A 169 11.63 -14.18 -16.97
CA SER A 169 10.27 -13.71 -17.21
C SER A 169 10.21 -12.20 -17.30
N ALA A 170 9.36 -11.69 -18.17
CA ALA A 170 8.91 -10.30 -18.03
C ALA A 170 8.12 -10.18 -16.73
N LEU A 171 8.38 -9.10 -15.97
CA LEU A 171 7.77 -8.89 -14.66
C LEU A 171 6.85 -7.68 -14.67
N ILE A 172 5.66 -7.84 -14.10
CA ILE A 172 4.82 -6.71 -13.71
C ILE A 172 4.53 -6.84 -12.22
N LEU A 173 4.96 -5.82 -11.48
CA LEU A 173 4.95 -5.80 -10.03
C LEU A 173 4.03 -4.71 -9.51
N VAL A 174 3.10 -5.04 -8.64
CA VAL A 174 2.42 -4.10 -7.76
C VAL A 174 2.98 -4.31 -6.37
N SER A 175 3.55 -3.29 -5.76
CA SER A 175 4.01 -3.33 -4.37
C SER A 175 4.01 -1.92 -3.76
N HIS A 176 3.96 -1.85 -2.45
CA HIS A 176 4.13 -0.63 -1.68
C HIS A 176 5.52 -0.53 -1.04
N ASP A 177 6.34 -1.58 -1.12
CA ASP A 177 7.76 -1.57 -0.71
C ASP A 177 8.61 -0.84 -1.78
N ARG A 178 8.96 0.41 -1.49
CA ARG A 178 9.75 1.28 -2.39
C ARG A 178 11.11 0.70 -2.72
N ARG A 179 11.77 0.06 -1.75
CA ARG A 179 13.08 -0.54 -1.93
C ARG A 179 13.00 -1.75 -2.85
N PHE A 180 11.99 -2.60 -2.65
CA PHE A 180 11.70 -3.73 -3.53
C PHE A 180 11.44 -3.26 -4.98
N LEU A 181 10.55 -2.28 -5.19
CA LEU A 181 10.28 -1.72 -6.51
C LEU A 181 11.55 -1.12 -7.15
N SER A 182 12.33 -0.39 -6.38
CA SER A 182 13.60 0.19 -6.83
C SER A 182 14.63 -0.85 -7.26
N ASN A 183 14.67 -1.99 -6.58
CA ASN A 183 15.59 -3.07 -6.88
C ASN A 183 15.16 -3.93 -8.07
N MET A 184 13.86 -3.99 -8.38
CA MET A 184 13.29 -4.94 -9.33
C MET A 184 12.85 -4.32 -10.65
N ALA A 185 12.37 -3.07 -10.65
CA ALA A 185 11.75 -2.47 -11.82
C ALA A 185 12.71 -1.55 -12.59
N ASN A 186 12.67 -1.60 -13.92
CA ASN A 186 13.37 -0.68 -14.83
C ASN A 186 12.43 0.35 -15.48
N GLN A 187 11.12 0.13 -15.37
CA GLN A 187 10.07 1.03 -15.85
C GLN A 187 8.99 1.17 -14.80
N THR A 188 8.34 2.34 -14.75
CA THR A 188 7.24 2.62 -13.84
C THR A 188 6.01 3.02 -14.64
N VAL A 189 4.88 2.39 -14.37
CA VAL A 189 3.58 2.76 -14.90
C VAL A 189 2.73 3.30 -13.77
N TRP A 190 2.32 4.54 -13.90
CA TRP A 190 1.44 5.18 -12.93
C TRP A 190 -0.01 5.08 -13.41
N LEU A 191 -0.83 4.37 -12.64
CA LEU A 191 -2.28 4.28 -12.84
C LEU A 191 -2.95 5.35 -11.99
N ASP A 192 -3.45 6.38 -12.66
CA ASP A 192 -4.12 7.52 -12.03
C ASP A 192 -5.44 7.80 -12.74
N ARG A 193 -6.52 7.96 -11.97
CA ARG A 193 -7.87 8.32 -12.46
C ARG A 193 -8.37 7.43 -13.62
N GLY A 194 -7.97 6.16 -13.62
CA GLY A 194 -8.36 5.14 -14.60
C GLY A 194 -7.49 5.09 -15.86
N GLY A 195 -6.55 6.01 -16.05
CA GLY A 195 -5.58 6.02 -17.15
C GLY A 195 -4.17 5.66 -16.69
N THR A 196 -3.33 5.24 -17.61
CA THR A 196 -1.92 4.87 -17.34
C THR A 196 -0.95 5.90 -17.92
N LYS A 197 0.12 6.20 -17.19
CA LYS A 197 1.25 7.02 -17.66
C LYS A 197 2.55 6.25 -17.48
N LEU A 198 3.33 6.11 -18.54
CA LEU A 198 4.60 5.36 -18.53
C LEU A 198 5.77 6.31 -18.24
N MET A 199 6.53 6.00 -17.21
CA MET A 199 7.84 6.56 -16.93
C MET A 199 8.93 5.52 -17.28
N ARG A 200 9.71 5.76 -18.33
CA ARG A 200 10.84 4.89 -18.75
C ARG A 200 12.09 5.17 -17.93
N LYS A 201 11.95 5.13 -16.61
CA LYS A 201 13.04 5.30 -15.65
C LYS A 201 12.78 4.39 -14.46
N HIS A 202 13.84 4.14 -13.73
CA HIS A 202 13.83 3.41 -12.45
C HIS A 202 12.88 4.06 -11.44
N PHE A 203 12.23 3.26 -10.62
CA PHE A 203 11.23 3.71 -9.62
C PHE A 203 11.74 4.82 -8.68
N GLY A 204 13.03 4.83 -8.34
CA GLY A 204 13.63 5.88 -7.49
C GLY A 204 13.45 7.32 -7.98
N HIS A 205 13.03 7.53 -9.23
CA HIS A 205 12.70 8.85 -9.79
C HIS A 205 11.19 9.12 -9.85
N PHE A 206 10.37 8.23 -9.29
CA PHE A 206 8.91 8.29 -9.46
C PHE A 206 8.30 9.50 -8.74
N GLU A 207 8.72 9.80 -7.53
CA GLU A 207 8.17 10.91 -6.74
C GLU A 207 8.39 12.25 -7.46
N ASP A 208 9.65 12.55 -7.82
CA ASP A 208 9.98 13.79 -8.54
C ASP A 208 9.25 13.87 -9.89
N TRP A 209 9.13 12.73 -10.59
CA TRP A 209 8.45 12.68 -11.88
C TRP A 209 6.94 12.87 -11.73
N ARG A 210 6.31 12.25 -10.71
CA ARG A 210 4.89 12.40 -10.39
C ARG A 210 4.57 13.86 -10.07
N ASP A 211 5.36 14.47 -9.20
CA ASP A 211 5.14 15.86 -8.77
C ASP A 211 5.27 16.83 -9.94
N ALA A 212 6.30 16.65 -10.79
CA ALA A 212 6.44 17.43 -12.00
C ALA A 212 5.28 17.22 -13.01
N GLU A 213 4.68 16.03 -13.05
CA GLU A 213 3.53 15.75 -13.91
C GLU A 213 2.25 16.40 -13.36
N LEU A 214 2.05 16.38 -12.04
CA LEU A 214 0.94 17.07 -11.37
C LEU A 214 1.05 18.59 -11.55
N ASP A 215 2.25 19.17 -11.44
CA ASP A 215 2.50 20.59 -11.69
C ASP A 215 2.16 20.97 -13.14
N ARG A 216 2.56 20.16 -14.12
CA ARG A 216 2.21 20.38 -15.54
C ARG A 216 0.70 20.34 -15.75
N GLU A 217 0.00 19.39 -15.11
CA GLU A 217 -1.46 19.33 -15.16
C GLU A 217 -2.10 20.59 -14.55
N ALA A 218 -1.63 21.02 -13.38
CA ALA A 218 -2.11 22.23 -12.72
C ALA A 218 -1.92 23.47 -13.61
N GLU A 219 -0.74 23.63 -14.22
CA GLU A 219 -0.50 24.72 -15.18
C GLU A 219 -1.41 24.66 -16.41
N ALA A 220 -1.64 23.44 -16.94
CA ALA A 220 -2.55 23.24 -18.07
C ALA A 220 -3.99 23.64 -17.71
N GLN A 221 -4.45 23.28 -16.50
CA GLN A 221 -5.77 23.69 -16.00
C GLN A 221 -5.87 25.20 -15.79
N HIS A 222 -4.85 25.85 -15.24
CA HIS A 222 -4.82 27.31 -15.12
C HIS A 222 -4.81 28.02 -16.48
N LYS A 223 -4.16 27.43 -17.50
CA LYS A 223 -4.23 27.95 -18.89
C LYS A 223 -5.63 27.79 -19.49
N LEU A 224 -6.29 26.64 -19.23
CA LEU A 224 -7.66 26.35 -19.65
C LEU A 224 -8.65 27.31 -18.99
N ASP A 225 -8.58 27.50 -17.67
CA ASP A 225 -9.45 28.41 -16.93
C ASP A 225 -9.32 29.85 -17.43
N ARG A 226 -8.08 30.31 -17.67
CA ARG A 226 -7.84 31.64 -18.28
C ARG A 226 -8.41 31.76 -19.69
N LYS A 227 -8.37 30.67 -20.48
CA LYS A 227 -8.94 30.64 -21.81
C LYS A 227 -10.47 30.71 -21.77
N ILE A 228 -11.10 29.94 -20.86
CA ILE A 228 -12.54 29.99 -20.61
C ILE A 228 -12.97 31.40 -20.19
N ALA A 229 -12.29 32.00 -19.21
CA ALA A 229 -12.60 33.36 -18.74
C ALA A 229 -12.53 34.41 -19.89
N ARG A 230 -11.51 34.34 -20.76
CA ARG A 230 -11.42 35.24 -21.94
C ARG A 230 -12.55 35.03 -22.93
N GLU A 231 -13.00 33.80 -23.16
CA GLU A 231 -14.12 33.51 -24.04
C GLU A 231 -15.45 33.93 -23.43
N GLU A 232 -15.60 33.86 -22.10
CA GLU A 232 -16.77 34.38 -21.36
C GLU A 232 -16.83 35.90 -21.37
N ASP A 233 -15.72 36.59 -21.16
CA ASP A 233 -15.64 38.05 -21.28
C ASP A 233 -15.98 38.52 -22.70
N TRP A 234 -15.51 37.79 -23.72
CA TRP A 234 -15.90 38.08 -25.09
C TRP A 234 -17.39 37.89 -25.32
N LEU A 235 -18.02 36.86 -24.75
CA LEU A 235 -19.48 36.69 -24.81
C LEU A 235 -20.25 37.85 -24.18
N ARG A 236 -19.71 38.42 -23.07
CA ARG A 236 -20.36 39.55 -22.36
C ARG A 236 -20.19 40.88 -23.06
N TYR A 237 -19.02 41.14 -23.65
CA TYR A 237 -18.63 42.48 -24.07
C TYR A 237 -18.24 42.58 -25.55
N GLY A 238 -18.08 41.49 -26.29
CA GLY A 238 -17.41 41.48 -27.60
C GLY A 238 -18.22 40.91 -28.77
N VAL A 239 -19.54 40.75 -28.65
CA VAL A 239 -20.35 40.14 -29.70
C VAL A 239 -20.52 41.07 -30.90
N SER A 240 -19.72 40.91 -31.95
CA SER A 240 -19.85 41.61 -33.21
C SER A 240 -20.78 40.85 -34.19
N GLY A 241 -21.47 41.56 -35.07
CA GLY A 241 -22.57 41.07 -35.93
C GLY A 241 -22.24 39.97 -36.99
N ARG A 242 -21.10 39.27 -36.91
CA ARG A 242 -20.74 38.15 -37.82
C ARG A 242 -21.23 36.80 -37.30
N ARG A 243 -22.45 36.41 -37.59
CA ARG A 243 -23.14 35.21 -37.09
C ARG A 243 -22.33 33.90 -37.17
N LYS A 244 -21.72 33.54 -38.31
CA LYS A 244 -21.03 32.26 -38.49
C LYS A 244 -19.79 32.12 -37.59
N ARG A 245 -19.01 33.21 -37.37
CA ARG A 245 -17.82 33.21 -36.52
C ARG A 245 -18.18 33.08 -35.04
N ASN A 246 -19.32 33.65 -34.64
CA ASN A 246 -19.81 33.60 -33.27
C ASN A 246 -20.31 32.19 -32.89
N VAL A 247 -20.97 31.47 -33.82
CA VAL A 247 -21.45 30.09 -33.58
C VAL A 247 -20.29 29.14 -33.36
N LYS A 248 -19.20 29.22 -34.17
CA LYS A 248 -18.01 28.39 -33.99
C LYS A 248 -17.37 28.66 -32.63
N ARG A 249 -17.16 29.92 -32.28
CA ARG A 249 -16.50 30.31 -31.01
C ARG A 249 -17.32 29.94 -29.77
N LEU A 250 -18.66 29.95 -29.88
CA LEU A 250 -19.57 29.44 -28.85
C LEU A 250 -19.42 27.92 -28.70
N GLY A 251 -19.32 27.19 -29.81
CA GLY A 251 -19.05 25.74 -29.80
C GLY A 251 -17.69 25.43 -29.13
N ASP A 252 -16.65 26.20 -29.46
CA ASP A 252 -15.32 26.07 -28.86
C ASP A 252 -15.37 26.31 -27.32
N LEU A 253 -16.12 27.31 -26.85
CA LEU A 253 -16.33 27.55 -25.41
C LEU A 253 -17.07 26.39 -24.72
N HIS A 254 -18.11 25.83 -25.38
CA HIS A 254 -18.77 24.66 -24.83
C HIS A 254 -17.86 23.48 -24.71
N SER A 255 -16.98 23.21 -25.67
CA SER A 255 -16.01 22.13 -25.60
C SER A 255 -14.96 22.38 -24.50
N LEU A 256 -14.47 23.61 -24.32
CA LEU A 256 -13.56 23.98 -23.24
C LEU A 256 -14.20 23.78 -21.85
N ARG A 257 -15.47 24.17 -21.69
CA ARG A 257 -16.24 23.95 -20.45
C ARG A 257 -16.48 22.47 -20.20
N GLN A 258 -16.69 21.68 -21.26
CA GLN A 258 -16.79 20.22 -21.13
C GLN A 258 -15.47 19.62 -20.66
N GLN A 259 -14.34 19.96 -21.29
CA GLN A 259 -13.01 19.54 -20.85
C GLN A 259 -12.76 19.90 -19.39
N ARG A 260 -13.17 21.10 -18.94
CA ARG A 260 -13.04 21.53 -17.53
C ARG A 260 -13.89 20.72 -16.57
N ARG A 261 -15.10 20.32 -16.97
CA ARG A 261 -16.01 19.47 -16.16
C ARG A 261 -15.53 18.03 -16.07
N ASP A 262 -14.97 17.51 -17.16
CA ASP A 262 -14.48 16.14 -17.23
C ASP A 262 -13.15 15.97 -16.47
N TYR A 263 -12.48 17.08 -16.15
CA TYR A 263 -11.23 17.04 -15.38
C TYR A 263 -11.51 16.69 -13.92
N ARG A 264 -10.89 15.57 -13.48
CA ARG A 264 -10.82 15.14 -12.09
C ARG A 264 -9.47 15.58 -11.54
N GLY A 265 -9.43 16.65 -10.76
CA GLY A 265 -8.20 17.17 -10.15
C GLY A 265 -7.56 16.20 -9.14
N PRO A 266 -6.27 16.41 -8.79
CA PRO A 266 -5.64 15.70 -7.69
C PRO A 266 -6.40 15.99 -6.39
N GLN A 267 -6.50 15.01 -5.52
CA GLN A 267 -7.04 15.21 -4.17
C GLN A 267 -5.96 15.88 -3.31
N GLY A 268 -6.31 17.01 -2.72
CA GLY A 268 -5.43 18.05 -2.19
C GLY A 268 -4.35 17.63 -1.19
N ASP A 269 -3.45 18.58 -0.94
CA ASP A 269 -2.38 18.53 0.07
C ASP A 269 -2.93 18.34 1.46
N VAL A 270 -2.20 17.58 2.30
CA VAL A 270 -2.64 17.19 3.64
C VAL A 270 -1.84 17.94 4.68
N GLU A 271 -2.52 18.73 5.51
CA GLU A 271 -2.00 19.20 6.79
C GLU A 271 -2.61 18.37 7.92
N ALA A 272 -2.09 17.15 8.13
CA ALA A 272 -2.48 16.34 9.27
C ALA A 272 -1.48 16.53 10.42
N ALA A 273 -1.91 17.17 11.50
CA ALA A 273 -1.11 17.30 12.71
C ALA A 273 -1.52 16.23 13.74
N LEU A 274 -0.56 15.49 14.27
CA LEU A 274 -0.74 14.64 15.44
C LEU A 274 -0.78 15.54 16.70
N HIS A 275 -1.80 15.36 17.54
CA HIS A 275 -1.85 16.04 18.83
C HIS A 275 -1.03 15.27 19.87
N ALA A 276 0.08 15.86 20.29
CA ALA A 276 0.81 15.38 21.46
C ALA A 276 -0.06 15.59 22.70
N GLY A 277 -0.32 14.51 23.44
CA GLY A 277 -0.89 14.59 24.79
C GLY A 277 0.08 15.23 25.78
N ASP A 278 -0.32 15.29 27.06
CA ASP A 278 0.53 15.78 28.13
C ASP A 278 1.93 15.15 28.08
N ARG A 279 2.96 15.96 28.35
CA ARG A 279 4.35 15.50 28.27
C ARG A 279 4.60 14.35 29.23
N SER A 280 5.03 13.21 28.71
CA SER A 280 5.52 12.09 29.53
C SER A 280 6.77 12.45 30.33
N GLY A 281 7.10 11.67 31.34
CA GLY A 281 8.40 11.76 32.04
C GLY A 281 9.57 11.56 31.06
N LYS A 282 10.79 11.89 31.49
CA LYS A 282 12.02 11.66 30.68
C LYS A 282 12.23 10.19 30.34
N LEU A 283 11.86 9.28 31.25
CA LEU A 283 11.88 7.83 31.06
C LEU A 283 10.52 7.37 30.58
N VAL A 284 10.46 6.64 29.47
CA VAL A 284 9.23 6.03 28.92
C VAL A 284 9.17 4.54 29.32
N VAL A 285 10.21 3.78 29.04
CA VAL A 285 10.31 2.36 29.42
C VAL A 285 11.72 2.04 29.85
N LYS A 286 11.88 1.27 30.93
CA LYS A 286 13.14 0.62 31.28
C LYS A 286 12.88 -0.87 31.45
N ALA A 287 13.56 -1.68 30.65
CA ALA A 287 13.61 -3.12 30.79
C ALA A 287 15.00 -3.52 31.30
N ASP A 288 15.05 -4.44 32.26
CA ASP A 288 16.28 -4.92 32.86
C ASP A 288 16.28 -6.46 32.85
N LYS A 289 17.11 -7.05 32.00
CA LYS A 289 17.34 -8.49 31.82
C LYS A 289 16.05 -9.31 31.70
N ILE A 290 15.09 -8.78 30.90
CA ILE A 290 13.83 -9.48 30.69
C ILE A 290 14.01 -10.70 29.81
N SER A 291 13.33 -11.79 30.15
CA SER A 291 13.30 -13.02 29.36
C SER A 291 11.88 -13.55 29.25
N LYS A 292 11.57 -14.21 28.14
CA LYS A 292 10.25 -14.83 27.89
C LYS A 292 10.39 -16.06 27.01
N ALA A 293 9.75 -17.15 27.45
CA ALA A 293 9.67 -18.39 26.68
C ALA A 293 8.20 -18.86 26.59
N TYR A 294 7.87 -19.63 25.57
CA TYR A 294 6.63 -20.37 25.44
C TYR A 294 6.94 -21.84 25.15
N GLY A 295 6.67 -22.69 26.14
CA GLY A 295 7.15 -24.08 26.12
C GLY A 295 8.69 -24.12 26.03
N ASP A 296 9.21 -24.85 25.05
CA ASP A 296 10.65 -24.95 24.81
C ASP A 296 11.23 -23.82 23.96
N LYS A 297 10.38 -22.95 23.40
CA LYS A 297 10.83 -21.87 22.53
C LYS A 297 11.14 -20.59 23.32
N LEU A 298 12.42 -20.25 23.44
CA LEU A 298 12.88 -18.98 24.01
C LEU A 298 12.70 -17.87 22.98
N LEU A 299 11.92 -16.82 23.30
CA LEU A 299 11.65 -15.70 22.39
C LEU A 299 12.45 -14.45 22.73
N VAL A 300 12.74 -14.21 24.02
CA VAL A 300 13.52 -13.07 24.49
C VAL A 300 14.42 -13.55 25.61
N GLN A 301 15.74 -13.25 25.53
CA GLN A 301 16.74 -13.67 26.51
C GLN A 301 17.50 -12.47 27.06
N GLN A 302 17.38 -12.24 28.37
CA GLN A 302 18.10 -11.21 29.12
C GLN A 302 18.16 -9.82 28.46
N PHE A 303 17.11 -9.45 27.74
CA PHE A 303 17.04 -8.18 27.04
C PHE A 303 16.98 -7.00 28.01
N SER A 304 17.84 -6.00 27.79
CA SER A 304 17.88 -4.78 28.61
C SER A 304 17.88 -3.55 27.71
N THR A 305 17.00 -2.59 28.02
CA THR A 305 16.92 -1.33 27.27
C THR A 305 16.36 -0.19 28.10
N GLN A 306 16.62 1.04 27.65
CA GLN A 306 16.04 2.25 28.21
C GLN A 306 15.52 3.16 27.10
N ILE A 307 14.20 3.30 27.01
CA ILE A 307 13.52 4.17 26.05
C ILE A 307 13.24 5.50 26.74
N LYS A 308 13.72 6.57 26.12
CA LYS A 308 13.54 7.95 26.61
C LYS A 308 12.44 8.65 25.80
N ARG A 309 11.86 9.69 26.33
CA ARG A 309 10.92 10.55 25.61
C ARG A 309 11.53 11.07 24.32
N GLY A 310 10.75 11.03 23.24
CA GLY A 310 11.16 11.48 21.91
C GLY A 310 11.99 10.44 21.14
N SER A 311 12.29 9.26 21.72
CA SER A 311 12.93 8.17 20.98
C SER A 311 12.00 7.63 19.90
N ARG A 312 12.56 7.27 18.75
CA ARG A 312 11.87 6.63 17.63
C ARG A 312 12.55 5.31 17.37
N ILE A 313 11.89 4.22 17.72
CA ILE A 313 12.47 2.89 17.75
C ILE A 313 11.74 1.97 16.80
N GLY A 314 12.49 1.33 15.89
CA GLY A 314 12.03 0.23 15.07
C GLY A 314 12.31 -1.12 15.70
N LEU A 315 11.37 -2.05 15.62
CA LEU A 315 11.58 -3.47 15.90
C LEU A 315 11.57 -4.23 14.59
N ILE A 316 12.67 -4.92 14.28
CA ILE A 316 12.80 -5.75 13.08
C ILE A 316 13.18 -7.19 13.46
N GLY A 317 13.00 -8.11 12.54
CA GLY A 317 13.38 -9.53 12.71
C GLY A 317 12.41 -10.47 12.00
N PRO A 318 12.75 -11.75 11.88
CA PRO A 318 11.91 -12.76 11.23
C PRO A 318 10.51 -12.89 11.85
N ASN A 319 9.57 -13.45 11.10
CA ASN A 319 8.27 -13.79 11.63
C ASN A 319 8.41 -14.87 12.73
N GLY A 320 7.70 -14.68 13.85
CA GLY A 320 7.81 -15.57 15.00
C GLY A 320 9.08 -15.40 15.87
N ALA A 321 9.90 -14.37 15.63
CA ALA A 321 11.08 -14.02 16.45
C ALA A 321 10.73 -13.37 17.80
N GLY A 322 9.45 -13.17 18.10
CA GLY A 322 9.04 -12.59 19.38
C GLY A 322 8.86 -11.07 19.40
N LYS A 323 8.82 -10.37 18.24
CA LYS A 323 8.65 -8.92 18.15
C LYS A 323 7.41 -8.43 18.92
N THR A 324 6.24 -8.99 18.66
CA THR A 324 4.99 -8.64 19.35
C THR A 324 5.03 -9.01 20.84
N THR A 325 5.72 -10.10 21.20
CA THR A 325 5.94 -10.51 22.60
C THR A 325 6.80 -9.47 23.33
N LEU A 326 7.92 -9.07 22.75
CA LEU A 326 8.78 -8.02 23.29
C LEU A 326 8.02 -6.70 23.43
N LEU A 327 7.28 -6.30 22.40
CA LEU A 327 6.47 -5.10 22.42
C LEU A 327 5.46 -5.12 23.58
N ASN A 328 4.73 -6.23 23.77
CA ASN A 328 3.77 -6.38 24.86
C ASN A 328 4.41 -6.34 26.24
N MET A 329 5.62 -6.91 26.41
CA MET A 329 6.39 -6.78 27.66
C MET A 329 6.80 -5.33 27.91
N LEU A 330 7.33 -4.64 26.90
CA LEU A 330 7.74 -3.22 27.01
C LEU A 330 6.55 -2.30 27.34
N LEU A 331 5.33 -2.68 26.94
CA LEU A 331 4.09 -1.94 27.25
C LEU A 331 3.46 -2.35 28.59
N GLY A 332 4.02 -3.33 29.29
CA GLY A 332 3.48 -3.86 30.54
C GLY A 332 2.17 -4.66 30.37
N LYS A 333 1.84 -5.08 29.14
CA LYS A 333 0.67 -5.93 28.84
C LYS A 333 0.97 -7.42 29.08
N LEU A 334 2.23 -7.80 29.08
CA LEU A 334 2.71 -9.14 29.29
C LEU A 334 3.85 -9.11 30.32
N GLU A 335 3.77 -9.95 31.35
CA GLU A 335 4.83 -10.10 32.34
C GLU A 335 5.97 -10.96 31.79
N PRO A 336 7.24 -10.54 31.94
CA PRO A 336 8.38 -11.39 31.61
C PRO A 336 8.47 -12.55 32.60
N ASP A 337 9.06 -13.67 32.18
CA ASP A 337 9.34 -14.81 33.05
C ASP A 337 10.48 -14.53 34.03
N SER A 338 11.43 -13.66 33.62
CA SER A 338 12.50 -13.14 34.48
C SER A 338 12.86 -11.72 34.09
N GLY A 339 13.51 -10.99 34.98
CA GLY A 339 13.81 -9.57 34.81
C GLY A 339 12.67 -8.66 35.24
N ASN A 340 12.75 -7.37 34.92
CA ASN A 340 11.74 -6.39 35.32
C ASN A 340 11.54 -5.32 34.25
N VAL A 341 10.29 -4.90 34.05
CA VAL A 341 9.91 -3.77 33.19
C VAL A 341 9.33 -2.67 34.06
N ARG A 342 9.86 -1.46 33.92
CA ARG A 342 9.35 -0.25 34.59
C ARG A 342 8.88 0.74 33.56
N LEU A 343 7.59 1.08 33.61
CA LEU A 343 6.98 2.13 32.80
C LEU A 343 7.22 3.52 33.44
N GLY A 344 7.37 4.51 32.58
CA GLY A 344 7.42 5.92 32.98
C GLY A 344 6.12 6.41 33.56
N LYS A 345 6.15 7.61 34.15
CA LYS A 345 4.94 8.26 34.69
C LYS A 345 4.21 9.02 33.55
N ASN A 346 2.88 9.13 33.70
CA ASN A 346 2.01 9.88 32.77
C ASN A 346 2.10 9.40 31.32
N LEU A 347 2.21 8.09 31.09
CA LEU A 347 2.18 7.51 29.76
C LEU A 347 0.72 7.37 29.29
N THR A 348 0.45 7.90 28.11
CA THR A 348 -0.81 7.73 27.38
C THR A 348 -0.51 7.02 26.06
N PRO A 349 -0.43 5.67 26.07
CA PRO A 349 -0.09 4.92 24.87
C PRO A 349 -1.27 4.88 23.90
N LEU A 350 -1.02 5.22 22.64
CA LEU A 350 -1.87 4.91 21.50
C LEU A 350 -1.28 3.71 20.79
N ILE A 351 -2.05 2.63 20.73
CA ILE A 351 -1.62 1.38 20.10
C ILE A 351 -2.48 1.15 18.87
N LEU A 352 -1.82 1.16 17.71
CA LEU A 352 -2.42 0.84 16.43
C LEU A 352 -1.98 -0.59 16.06
N ASP A 353 -2.86 -1.56 16.35
CA ASP A 353 -2.61 -2.97 16.09
C ASP A 353 -3.08 -3.39 14.69
N GLN A 354 -2.53 -4.49 14.19
CA GLN A 354 -2.85 -5.05 12.89
C GLN A 354 -4.33 -5.48 12.77
N GLN A 355 -5.00 -5.79 13.87
CA GLN A 355 -6.35 -6.36 13.86
C GLN A 355 -7.46 -5.32 13.63
N ARG A 356 -7.12 -4.03 13.53
CA ARG A 356 -8.06 -2.92 13.23
C ARG A 356 -9.37 -2.97 14.03
N LYS A 357 -9.29 -3.43 15.29
CA LYS A 357 -10.45 -3.56 16.17
C LYS A 357 -11.03 -2.19 16.53
N GLY A 358 -12.36 -2.12 16.64
CA GLY A 358 -13.04 -0.94 17.19
C GLY A 358 -13.86 -0.12 16.20
N ILE A 359 -13.87 -0.45 14.90
CA ILE A 359 -14.79 0.17 13.95
C ILE A 359 -15.95 -0.79 13.70
N LYS A 360 -17.17 -0.33 13.90
CA LYS A 360 -18.38 -1.11 13.60
C LYS A 360 -18.57 -1.18 12.10
N LYS A 361 -18.79 -2.37 11.56
CA LYS A 361 -18.89 -2.62 10.11
C LYS A 361 -20.12 -1.98 9.46
N ASP A 362 -21.14 -1.67 10.23
CA ASP A 362 -22.38 -1.01 9.83
C ASP A 362 -22.30 0.53 9.84
N TRP A 363 -21.22 1.09 10.38
CA TRP A 363 -20.98 2.53 10.36
C TRP A 363 -20.54 3.01 8.97
N ASN A 364 -20.82 4.27 8.69
CA ASN A 364 -20.19 4.99 7.57
C ASN A 364 -18.92 5.73 8.05
N ILE A 365 -18.17 6.33 7.14
CA ILE A 365 -16.92 7.03 7.46
C ILE A 365 -17.15 8.15 8.50
N LYS A 366 -18.21 8.95 8.32
CA LYS A 366 -18.56 10.02 9.27
C LYS A 366 -18.76 9.45 10.67
N ASP A 367 -19.63 8.44 10.80
CA ASP A 367 -19.96 7.85 12.09
C ASP A 367 -18.73 7.20 12.75
N ALA A 368 -17.85 6.59 11.96
CA ALA A 368 -16.60 6.03 12.44
C ALA A 368 -15.65 7.10 13.01
N LEU A 369 -15.64 8.29 12.45
CA LEU A 369 -14.78 9.40 12.89
C LEU A 369 -15.39 10.24 14.01
N THR A 370 -16.72 10.32 14.09
CA THR A 370 -17.44 11.14 15.10
C THR A 370 -18.04 10.29 16.23
N ASP A 371 -17.77 8.96 16.26
CA ASP A 371 -18.41 7.98 17.18
C ASP A 371 -19.95 8.01 17.10
N GLY A 372 -20.50 8.32 15.92
CA GLY A 372 -21.94 8.44 15.68
C GLY A 372 -22.55 9.76 16.16
N ALA A 373 -21.76 10.71 16.63
CA ALA A 373 -22.22 11.98 17.23
C ALA A 373 -21.94 13.19 16.35
N GLY A 374 -22.91 13.61 15.55
CA GLY A 374 -22.87 14.92 14.87
C GLY A 374 -21.92 14.99 13.67
N GLU A 375 -21.30 16.17 13.46
CA GLU A 375 -20.44 16.50 12.31
C GLU A 375 -19.04 16.98 12.74
N LEU A 376 -18.76 16.97 14.04
CA LEU A 376 -17.48 17.40 14.59
C LEU A 376 -16.67 16.19 15.08
N VAL A 377 -15.40 16.17 14.71
CA VAL A 377 -14.40 15.23 15.21
C VAL A 377 -13.64 15.88 16.34
N SER A 378 -13.61 15.26 17.51
CA SER A 378 -12.81 15.70 18.63
C SER A 378 -11.37 15.23 18.45
N ILE A 379 -10.42 16.17 18.55
CA ILE A 379 -8.97 15.96 18.40
C ILE A 379 -8.30 16.53 19.64
N GLY A 380 -8.10 15.70 20.66
CA GLY A 380 -7.71 16.19 21.98
C GLY A 380 -8.76 17.17 22.53
N GLU A 381 -8.34 18.41 22.86
CA GLU A 381 -9.24 19.49 23.31
C GLU A 381 -9.86 20.29 22.16
N ALA A 382 -9.37 20.12 20.92
CA ALA A 382 -9.88 20.81 19.74
C ALA A 382 -10.99 20.03 19.05
N THR A 383 -11.82 20.73 18.28
CA THR A 383 -12.81 20.10 17.39
C THR A 383 -12.65 20.58 15.97
N MET A 384 -12.84 19.69 15.02
CA MET A 384 -12.78 19.99 13.59
C MET A 384 -14.00 19.40 12.91
N HIS A 385 -14.50 20.08 11.86
CA HIS A 385 -15.58 19.51 11.04
C HIS A 385 -15.11 18.25 10.32
N VAL A 386 -15.95 17.22 10.32
CA VAL A 386 -15.59 15.88 9.80
C VAL A 386 -15.07 15.90 8.36
N ILE A 387 -15.61 16.76 7.49
CA ILE A 387 -15.14 16.90 6.09
C ILE A 387 -13.69 17.41 6.05
N GLY A 388 -13.33 18.39 6.89
CA GLY A 388 -11.95 18.89 6.99
C GLY A 388 -11.01 17.78 7.46
N TYR A 389 -11.43 17.06 8.51
CA TYR A 389 -10.65 15.95 9.04
C TYR A 389 -10.49 14.79 8.04
N MET A 390 -11.56 14.43 7.32
CA MET A 390 -11.51 13.42 6.26
C MET A 390 -10.49 13.74 5.16
N LYS A 391 -10.42 15.00 4.75
CA LYS A 391 -9.44 15.45 3.74
C LYS A 391 -8.00 15.23 4.20
N ASN A 392 -7.71 15.44 5.48
CA ASN A 392 -6.38 15.20 6.05
C ASN A 392 -5.94 13.73 5.96
N PHE A 393 -6.87 12.81 5.75
CA PHE A 393 -6.60 11.38 5.53
C PHE A 393 -6.95 10.93 4.12
N LEU A 394 -6.89 11.83 3.14
CA LEU A 394 -7.09 11.56 1.72
C LEU A 394 -8.47 10.96 1.37
N PHE A 395 -9.51 11.24 2.17
CA PHE A 395 -10.87 10.90 1.84
C PHE A 395 -11.57 12.05 1.09
N HIS A 396 -12.31 11.70 0.05
CA HIS A 396 -13.14 12.68 -0.64
C HIS A 396 -14.42 12.99 0.17
N PRO A 397 -14.91 14.25 0.19
CA PRO A 397 -16.15 14.61 0.91
C PRO A 397 -17.36 13.77 0.54
N SER A 398 -17.48 13.33 -0.72
CA SER A 398 -18.58 12.47 -1.18
C SER A 398 -18.59 11.09 -0.52
N GLN A 399 -17.44 10.62 -0.01
CA GLN A 399 -17.32 9.32 0.69
C GLN A 399 -17.85 9.37 2.13
N MET A 400 -18.22 10.52 2.65
CA MET A 400 -18.65 10.71 4.04
C MET A 400 -19.71 9.69 4.50
N ARG A 401 -20.62 9.31 3.60
CA ARG A 401 -21.71 8.36 3.86
C ARG A 401 -21.41 6.95 3.39
N THR A 402 -20.21 6.67 2.88
CA THR A 402 -19.83 5.33 2.42
C THR A 402 -19.73 4.39 3.62
N PRO A 403 -20.42 3.24 3.61
CA PRO A 403 -20.31 2.25 4.66
C PRO A 403 -18.90 1.67 4.76
N VAL A 404 -18.43 1.40 5.99
CA VAL A 404 -17.08 0.88 6.25
C VAL A 404 -16.84 -0.48 5.58
N ASN A 405 -17.85 -1.33 5.50
CA ASN A 405 -17.76 -2.66 4.87
C ASN A 405 -17.57 -2.64 3.36
N VAL A 406 -17.78 -1.50 2.69
CA VAL A 406 -17.61 -1.31 1.23
C VAL A 406 -16.23 -0.74 0.91
N LEU A 407 -15.52 -0.22 1.91
CA LEU A 407 -14.19 0.36 1.75
C LEU A 407 -13.16 -0.71 1.38
N SER A 408 -12.24 -0.35 0.49
CA SER A 408 -11.04 -1.16 0.22
C SER A 408 -10.18 -1.33 1.47
N GLY A 409 -9.30 -2.35 1.50
CA GLY A 409 -8.39 -2.59 2.62
C GLY A 409 -7.56 -1.34 2.99
N GLY A 410 -7.03 -0.63 2.00
CA GLY A 410 -6.29 0.61 2.21
C GLY A 410 -7.13 1.77 2.74
N GLU A 411 -8.39 1.92 2.27
CA GLU A 411 -9.31 2.92 2.82
C GLU A 411 -9.70 2.60 4.26
N GLN A 412 -9.90 1.32 4.57
CA GLN A 412 -10.13 0.87 5.95
C GLN A 412 -8.93 1.16 6.84
N ALA A 413 -7.72 0.93 6.36
CA ALA A 413 -6.49 1.23 7.08
C ALA A 413 -6.35 2.74 7.34
N ARG A 414 -6.60 3.59 6.34
CA ARG A 414 -6.62 5.05 6.50
C ARG A 414 -7.67 5.51 7.52
N LEU A 415 -8.86 4.93 7.46
CA LEU A 415 -9.92 5.25 8.42
C LEU A 415 -9.53 4.84 9.85
N PHE A 416 -8.89 3.69 10.01
CA PHE A 416 -8.38 3.23 11.29
C PHE A 416 -7.30 4.16 11.84
N LEU A 417 -6.34 4.58 11.01
CA LEU A 417 -5.34 5.58 11.36
C LEU A 417 -5.98 6.90 11.76
N ALA A 418 -6.90 7.42 10.94
CA ALA A 418 -7.62 8.66 11.22
C ALA A 418 -8.35 8.62 12.57
N ARG A 419 -9.01 7.49 12.87
CA ARG A 419 -9.71 7.32 14.13
C ARG A 419 -8.78 7.24 15.33
N GLY A 420 -7.67 6.51 15.21
CA GLY A 420 -6.69 6.37 16.29
C GLY A 420 -5.97 7.67 16.59
N LEU A 421 -5.49 8.35 15.55
CA LEU A 421 -4.62 9.52 15.68
C LEU A 421 -5.34 10.80 16.18
N ARG A 422 -6.66 10.82 16.29
CA ARG A 422 -7.42 11.87 16.96
C ARG A 422 -7.27 11.85 18.48
N GLN A 423 -6.85 10.71 19.05
CA GLN A 423 -6.67 10.58 20.50
C GLN A 423 -5.32 11.19 20.92
N PRO A 424 -5.32 12.04 21.96
CA PRO A 424 -4.06 12.59 22.47
C PRO A 424 -3.19 11.46 23.05
N SER A 425 -1.94 11.41 22.63
CA SER A 425 -1.00 10.38 23.07
C SER A 425 0.40 10.97 23.24
N ASN A 426 1.23 10.31 24.06
CA ASN A 426 2.65 10.64 24.21
C ASN A 426 3.57 9.44 23.98
N LEU A 427 2.97 8.28 23.71
CA LEU A 427 3.63 7.07 23.24
C LEU A 427 2.80 6.46 22.11
N LEU A 428 3.32 6.50 20.90
CA LEU A 428 2.70 5.90 19.72
C LEU A 428 3.36 4.54 19.45
N VAL A 429 2.52 3.51 19.37
CA VAL A 429 2.94 2.13 19.11
C VAL A 429 2.20 1.63 17.89
N MET A 430 2.94 1.18 16.90
CA MET A 430 2.38 0.66 15.65
C MET A 430 2.98 -0.71 15.33
N ASP A 431 2.12 -1.68 15.07
CA ASP A 431 2.49 -3.04 14.69
C ASP A 431 2.09 -3.27 13.22
N GLU A 432 3.10 -3.33 12.34
CA GLU A 432 2.97 -3.46 10.87
C GLU A 432 2.00 -2.45 10.24
N PRO A 433 2.16 -1.14 10.48
CA PRO A 433 1.24 -0.12 9.99
C PRO A 433 1.30 0.06 8.47
N THR A 434 2.37 -0.40 7.83
CA THR A 434 2.63 -0.27 6.39
C THR A 434 1.83 -1.25 5.55
N ASN A 435 1.33 -2.33 6.15
CA ASN A 435 0.54 -3.33 5.43
C ASN A 435 -0.76 -2.73 4.88
N ASP A 436 -1.05 -2.99 3.61
CA ASP A 436 -2.21 -2.52 2.86
C ASP A 436 -2.29 -0.98 2.63
N LEU A 437 -1.27 -0.20 3.02
CA LEU A 437 -1.23 1.23 2.73
C LEU A 437 -0.62 1.48 1.35
N ASP A 438 -1.20 2.42 0.59
CA ASP A 438 -0.59 2.89 -0.65
C ASP A 438 0.53 3.91 -0.38
N LEU A 439 1.33 4.19 -1.38
CA LEU A 439 2.50 5.07 -1.28
C LEU A 439 2.13 6.46 -0.73
N GLU A 440 0.99 7.03 -1.15
CA GLU A 440 0.53 8.33 -0.67
C GLU A 440 0.15 8.29 0.81
N THR A 441 -0.49 7.21 1.25
CA THR A 441 -0.84 7.03 2.68
C THR A 441 0.41 6.77 3.53
N LEU A 442 1.40 6.07 2.97
CA LEU A 442 2.70 5.89 3.63
C LEU A 442 3.44 7.23 3.80
N ASP A 443 3.43 8.09 2.77
CA ASP A 443 3.99 9.44 2.85
C ASP A 443 3.31 10.25 3.95
N LEU A 444 1.97 10.27 3.96
CA LEU A 444 1.19 10.92 5.00
C LEU A 444 1.57 10.41 6.40
N LEU A 445 1.66 9.10 6.58
CA LEU A 445 2.02 8.50 7.87
C LEU A 445 3.44 8.88 8.29
N GLN A 446 4.40 8.92 7.35
CA GLN A 446 5.76 9.39 7.60
C GLN A 446 5.81 10.84 8.07
N GLU A 447 5.08 11.74 7.39
CA GLU A 447 4.97 13.15 7.76
C GLU A 447 4.37 13.32 9.16
N MET A 448 3.30 12.58 9.44
CA MET A 448 2.65 12.59 10.76
C MET A 448 3.60 12.11 11.87
N ILE A 449 4.35 11.01 11.63
CA ILE A 449 5.35 10.52 12.58
C ILE A 449 6.48 11.55 12.72
N ALA A 450 6.90 12.19 11.63
CA ALA A 450 7.94 13.21 11.65
C ALA A 450 7.56 14.41 12.53
N ALA A 451 6.31 14.84 12.45
CA ALA A 451 5.76 15.94 13.23
C ALA A 451 5.42 15.56 14.69
N TYR A 452 5.36 14.28 15.02
CA TYR A 452 4.94 13.82 16.34
C TYR A 452 6.04 14.05 17.39
N GLU A 453 5.72 14.81 18.45
CA GLU A 453 6.67 15.14 19.54
C GLU A 453 6.81 14.03 20.60
N GLY A 454 5.96 13.01 20.57
CA GLY A 454 5.99 11.89 21.52
C GLY A 454 7.06 10.85 21.19
N THR A 455 7.00 9.73 21.90
CA THR A 455 7.87 8.57 21.66
C THR A 455 7.17 7.61 20.68
N VAL A 456 7.91 7.02 19.75
CA VAL A 456 7.39 6.09 18.75
C VAL A 456 8.08 4.73 18.91
N ILE A 457 7.29 3.66 18.92
CA ILE A 457 7.77 2.28 18.78
C ILE A 457 7.04 1.68 17.58
N LEU A 458 7.80 1.22 16.60
CA LEU A 458 7.32 0.78 15.31
C LEU A 458 7.82 -0.63 15.02
N VAL A 459 6.91 -1.57 14.75
CA VAL A 459 7.24 -2.87 14.16
C VAL A 459 6.92 -2.78 12.68
N SER A 460 7.91 -3.00 11.81
CA SER A 460 7.69 -3.02 10.36
C SER A 460 8.77 -3.82 9.64
N HIS A 461 8.41 -4.36 8.47
CA HIS A 461 9.32 -4.99 7.53
C HIS A 461 9.67 -4.06 6.35
N ASP A 462 9.06 -2.89 6.25
CA ASP A 462 9.34 -1.89 5.24
C ASP A 462 10.62 -1.11 5.60
N ARG A 463 11.69 -1.38 4.85
CA ARG A 463 13.03 -0.81 5.07
C ARG A 463 13.06 0.71 4.84
N ASP A 464 12.42 1.19 3.77
CA ASP A 464 12.38 2.61 3.43
C ASP A 464 11.58 3.41 4.47
N PHE A 465 10.45 2.86 4.91
CA PHE A 465 9.64 3.47 5.96
C PHE A 465 10.39 3.57 7.29
N LEU A 466 11.11 2.51 7.68
CA LEU A 466 11.94 2.53 8.88
C LEU A 466 13.09 3.55 8.78
N ASP A 467 13.82 3.55 7.66
CA ASP A 467 14.95 4.47 7.46
C ASP A 467 14.53 5.94 7.56
N ARG A 468 13.31 6.27 7.12
CA ARG A 468 12.76 7.64 7.18
C ARG A 468 12.13 8.01 8.53
N THR A 469 11.76 7.04 9.36
CA THR A 469 10.93 7.31 10.56
C THR A 469 11.61 7.04 11.89
N VAL A 470 12.58 6.10 11.97
CA VAL A 470 13.19 5.70 13.23
C VAL A 470 14.64 6.16 13.38
N THR A 471 15.08 6.32 14.62
CA THR A 471 16.46 6.74 14.95
C THR A 471 17.30 5.62 15.56
N ALA A 472 16.65 4.52 15.95
CA ALA A 472 17.29 3.33 16.48
C ALA A 472 16.47 2.10 16.13
N VAL A 473 17.13 0.95 16.04
CA VAL A 473 16.48 -0.32 15.70
C VAL A 473 16.87 -1.38 16.73
N PHE A 474 15.90 -2.16 17.18
CA PHE A 474 16.10 -3.43 17.87
C PHE A 474 15.90 -4.55 16.86
N HIS A 475 16.90 -5.37 16.70
CA HIS A 475 16.87 -6.53 15.81
C HIS A 475 16.69 -7.81 16.63
N ALA A 476 15.60 -8.54 16.38
CA ALA A 476 15.37 -9.85 16.96
C ALA A 476 15.88 -10.93 15.99
N GLU A 477 16.89 -11.70 16.39
CA GLU A 477 17.52 -12.73 15.54
C GLU A 477 16.74 -14.05 15.49
N GLY A 478 15.80 -14.24 16.42
CA GLY A 478 14.87 -15.38 16.41
C GLY A 478 15.24 -16.53 17.35
N ASP A 479 16.39 -16.48 17.98
CA ASP A 479 16.89 -17.43 18.98
C ASP A 479 16.90 -16.88 20.41
N GLY A 480 16.10 -15.86 20.65
CA GLY A 480 15.98 -15.18 21.94
C GLY A 480 16.89 -13.96 22.08
N GLN A 481 17.71 -13.65 21.09
CA GLN A 481 18.60 -12.49 21.04
C GLN A 481 17.98 -11.32 20.27
#